data_c08f0dedf987561b019f31599c54c2c9
#
_entry.id   c08f0dedf987561b019f31599c54c2c9
#
_cell.length_a   1.000
_cell.length_b   1.000
_cell.length_c   1.000
_cell.angle_alpha   90.00
_cell.angle_beta   90.00
_cell.angle_gamma   90.00
#
_symmetry.space_group_name_H-M   'P 1'
#
loop_
_entity.id
_entity.type
_entity.pdbx_description
1 polymer ?
#
loop_
_entity_poly.entity_id
_entity_poly.type
_entity_poly.pdbx_seq_one_letter_code
_entity_poly.pdbx_strand_id
1 'polypeptide(L)'
;MDAEHTDAQHLMGLLCLHDQHYNDALEWIVRAIRRAPKPEYLASFGTALQQHGRFEEALNVVDNAIQLRPDDAGLWRQRGDILSQLSRLDQALASFQHALKLDPDHHDTLRKSGTLLHKLGRNEEAIAHLDLSDKLFPNHAPTLHTRAWILYTLKRFEESATEGKRAHQLAPDKADTCNNLGLSLRRLGRDEEALAWFEKAIAIEPHLVAAFNNKLTTLFHLHRFDEVFALSEHMKALGLNDTVTDWNVALARLLTGDFEAGWRGHQIRLKLPSAKYARFAQPTWLGDQDIAGKTILVAADEGLGDTIHFVRYVPMLAARGARVILAVQDPLRRLMSPLGGVSHHVPMSAAGTLPHFDLHCPISSLPLAFGTRLDTIPADMPYLPSPPDDRIQAWDNRLGPRTRLRVGLAWSGDPAHVNDQARSIPLRTLSRILDADATFISLQKGPRPSDATVLRERHDIVDLTADLTDFAETAALMSCLDLVITVDTSIAHLAGALGRPTWLLLPWTPDYRWLLDRTDSPWYPSMRLFRQTERREYESVLDRVRDELRARASSFEPRAH
;
A
#
# COMPACT_ATOMS: atom_id res chain seq x y z
N MET A 1 5.01 -8.80 60.82
CA MET A 1 4.49 -10.07 60.23
C MET A 1 5.52 -11.14 60.44
N ASP A 2 5.11 -12.30 60.92
CA ASP A 2 6.02 -13.42 61.08
C ASP A 2 6.51 -13.88 59.68
N ALA A 3 7.79 -13.68 59.39
CA ALA A 3 8.40 -13.99 58.09
C ALA A 3 8.37 -15.49 57.77
N GLU A 4 8.00 -16.31 58.71
CA GLU A 4 7.86 -17.76 58.56
C GLU A 4 6.43 -18.19 58.17
N HIS A 5 5.44 -17.33 58.28
CA HIS A 5 4.07 -17.65 57.91
C HIS A 5 3.88 -17.62 56.37
N THR A 6 3.36 -18.68 55.78
CA THR A 6 3.24 -18.87 54.31
C THR A 6 2.47 -17.75 53.61
N ASP A 7 1.34 -17.35 54.22
CA ASP A 7 0.52 -16.26 53.64
C ASP A 7 1.23 -14.90 53.76
N ALA A 8 2.07 -14.69 54.83
CA ALA A 8 2.88 -13.49 54.95
C ALA A 8 3.99 -13.42 53.86
N GLN A 9 4.62 -14.55 53.57
CA GLN A 9 5.60 -14.62 52.45
C GLN A 9 4.95 -14.33 51.11
N HIS A 10 3.75 -14.85 50.85
CA HIS A 10 3.01 -14.56 49.62
C HIS A 10 2.64 -13.05 49.53
N LEU A 11 2.15 -12.45 50.65
CA LEU A 11 1.85 -11.02 50.70
C LEU A 11 3.09 -10.15 50.44
N MET A 12 4.24 -10.51 50.99
CA MET A 12 5.51 -9.82 50.67
C MET A 12 5.84 -9.90 49.19
N GLY A 13 5.65 -11.07 48.56
CA GLY A 13 5.80 -11.24 47.12
C GLY A 13 4.85 -10.35 46.30
N LEU A 14 3.57 -10.21 46.72
CA LEU A 14 2.61 -9.32 46.08
C LEU A 14 2.98 -7.85 46.23
N LEU A 15 3.50 -7.42 47.38
CA LEU A 15 4.02 -6.08 47.58
C LEU A 15 5.20 -5.77 46.66
N CYS A 16 6.20 -6.67 46.61
CA CYS A 16 7.32 -6.53 45.71
C CYS A 16 6.87 -6.49 44.23
N LEU A 17 5.83 -7.25 43.88
CA LEU A 17 5.25 -7.24 42.55
C LEU A 17 4.59 -5.89 42.22
N HIS A 18 3.85 -5.32 43.19
CA HIS A 18 3.25 -3.99 43.06
C HIS A 18 4.31 -2.91 42.83
N ASP A 19 5.43 -3.00 43.56
CA ASP A 19 6.55 -2.06 43.48
C ASP A 19 7.51 -2.39 42.31
N GLN A 20 7.14 -3.32 41.42
CA GLN A 20 7.89 -3.74 40.23
C GLN A 20 9.26 -4.38 40.55
N HIS A 21 9.48 -4.83 41.78
CA HIS A 21 10.66 -5.58 42.19
C HIS A 21 10.48 -7.08 41.87
N TYR A 22 10.51 -7.42 40.58
CA TYR A 22 10.11 -8.74 40.09
C TYR A 22 10.96 -9.89 40.64
N ASN A 23 12.27 -9.71 40.81
CA ASN A 23 13.15 -10.74 41.35
C ASN A 23 12.82 -11.08 42.81
N ASP A 24 12.62 -10.03 43.62
CA ASP A 24 12.26 -10.21 45.04
C ASP A 24 10.86 -10.81 45.15
N ALA A 25 9.94 -10.40 44.31
CA ALA A 25 8.59 -10.98 44.23
C ALA A 25 8.66 -12.50 43.96
N LEU A 26 9.44 -12.91 42.95
CA LEU A 26 9.61 -14.30 42.60
C LEU A 26 10.21 -15.11 43.79
N GLU A 27 11.21 -14.59 44.50
CA GLU A 27 11.80 -15.26 45.66
C GLU A 27 10.80 -15.46 46.79
N TRP A 28 10.06 -14.41 47.16
CA TRP A 28 9.09 -14.50 48.24
C TRP A 28 7.95 -15.46 47.92
N ILE A 29 7.40 -15.41 46.69
CA ILE A 29 6.30 -16.29 46.28
C ILE A 29 6.78 -17.74 46.20
N VAL A 30 8.00 -18.03 45.71
CA VAL A 30 8.57 -19.38 45.67
C VAL A 30 8.74 -19.96 47.08
N ARG A 31 9.14 -19.13 48.08
CA ARG A 31 9.21 -19.59 49.48
C ARG A 31 7.84 -20.03 49.99
N ALA A 32 6.78 -19.27 49.66
CA ALA A 32 5.41 -19.63 50.02
C ALA A 32 4.96 -20.92 49.32
N ILE A 33 5.22 -21.07 48.02
CA ILE A 33 4.87 -22.26 47.23
C ILE A 33 5.57 -23.51 47.76
N ARG A 34 6.85 -23.44 48.13
CA ARG A 34 7.62 -24.58 48.66
C ARG A 34 7.04 -25.12 49.96
N ARG A 35 6.38 -24.27 50.78
CA ARG A 35 5.74 -24.68 52.01
C ARG A 35 4.32 -25.20 51.83
N ALA A 36 3.56 -24.56 50.93
CA ALA A 36 2.19 -24.94 50.62
C ALA A 36 1.87 -24.54 49.16
N PRO A 37 1.80 -25.48 48.21
CA PRO A 37 1.52 -25.18 46.81
C PRO A 37 0.02 -24.90 46.59
N LYS A 38 -0.41 -23.70 46.99
CA LYS A 38 -1.80 -23.24 46.78
C LYS A 38 -1.97 -22.67 45.37
N PRO A 39 -3.12 -22.88 44.69
CA PRO A 39 -3.40 -22.30 43.36
C PRO A 39 -3.20 -20.80 43.31
N GLU A 40 -3.58 -20.07 44.36
CA GLU A 40 -3.43 -18.62 44.45
C GLU A 40 -1.96 -18.16 44.43
N TYR A 41 -1.07 -18.91 45.06
CA TYR A 41 0.37 -18.62 45.04
C TYR A 41 0.98 -18.89 43.68
N LEU A 42 0.55 -20.00 43.03
CA LEU A 42 0.97 -20.32 41.66
C LEU A 42 0.47 -19.28 40.66
N ALA A 43 -0.79 -18.79 40.79
CA ALA A 43 -1.32 -17.72 39.99
C ALA A 43 -0.49 -16.42 40.10
N SER A 44 -0.18 -16.03 41.35
CA SER A 44 0.66 -14.84 41.61
C SER A 44 2.09 -15.01 41.09
N PHE A 45 2.66 -16.23 41.21
CA PHE A 45 3.96 -16.55 40.62
C PHE A 45 3.94 -16.44 39.10
N GLY A 46 2.90 -16.97 38.46
CA GLY A 46 2.67 -16.83 37.03
C GLY A 46 2.58 -15.35 36.59
N THR A 47 1.89 -14.51 37.39
CA THR A 47 1.83 -13.06 37.14
C THR A 47 3.21 -12.41 37.24
N ALA A 48 3.99 -12.74 38.28
CA ALA A 48 5.34 -12.21 38.46
C ALA A 48 6.27 -12.62 37.30
N LEU A 49 6.22 -13.86 36.86
CA LEU A 49 6.97 -14.36 35.71
C LEU A 49 6.54 -13.67 34.42
N GLN A 50 5.24 -13.49 34.21
CA GLN A 50 4.68 -12.79 33.04
C GLN A 50 5.15 -11.34 32.97
N GLN A 51 5.10 -10.60 34.08
CA GLN A 51 5.57 -9.21 34.15
C GLN A 51 7.09 -9.09 33.99
N HIS A 52 7.83 -10.12 34.39
CA HIS A 52 9.27 -10.22 34.17
C HIS A 52 9.65 -10.72 32.77
N GLY A 53 8.68 -10.98 31.87
CA GLY A 53 8.90 -11.42 30.48
C GLY A 53 9.20 -12.92 30.32
N ARG A 54 9.09 -13.73 31.38
CA ARG A 54 9.38 -15.19 31.39
C ARG A 54 8.12 -15.98 31.05
N PHE A 55 7.58 -15.78 29.83
CA PHE A 55 6.25 -16.26 29.46
C PHE A 55 6.09 -17.77 29.43
N GLU A 56 7.10 -18.54 28.95
CA GLU A 56 7.02 -20.02 28.92
C GLU A 56 6.97 -20.60 30.34
N GLU A 57 7.75 -20.02 31.24
CA GLU A 57 7.74 -20.48 32.65
C GLU A 57 6.43 -20.07 33.33
N ALA A 58 5.92 -18.90 33.05
CA ALA A 58 4.61 -18.46 33.52
C ALA A 58 3.50 -19.41 33.06
N LEU A 59 3.53 -19.84 31.79
CA LEU A 59 2.57 -20.80 31.24
C LEU A 59 2.60 -22.13 32.01
N ASN A 60 3.78 -22.71 32.23
CA ASN A 60 3.92 -23.96 32.96
C ASN A 60 3.37 -23.86 34.39
N VAL A 61 3.63 -22.74 35.06
CA VAL A 61 3.16 -22.51 36.43
C VAL A 61 1.63 -22.36 36.48
N VAL A 62 1.05 -21.63 35.54
CA VAL A 62 -0.41 -21.44 35.46
C VAL A 62 -1.09 -22.76 35.08
N ASP A 63 -0.50 -23.57 34.17
CA ASP A 63 -1.02 -24.89 33.85
C ASP A 63 -1.05 -25.82 35.09
N ASN A 64 -0.04 -25.75 35.94
CA ASN A 64 -0.05 -26.48 37.24
C ASN A 64 -1.15 -25.93 38.20
N ALA A 65 -1.37 -24.63 38.23
CA ALA A 65 -2.45 -24.06 39.02
C ALA A 65 -3.84 -24.49 38.51
N ILE A 66 -4.04 -24.57 37.21
CA ILE A 66 -5.29 -25.07 36.57
C ILE A 66 -5.51 -26.55 36.91
N GLN A 67 -4.47 -27.37 36.95
CA GLN A 67 -4.61 -28.79 37.36
C GLN A 67 -5.14 -28.91 38.80
N LEU A 68 -4.77 -27.99 39.69
CA LEU A 68 -5.25 -27.96 41.08
C LEU A 68 -6.66 -27.39 41.22
N ARG A 69 -7.03 -26.46 40.33
CA ARG A 69 -8.36 -25.77 40.34
C ARG A 69 -8.82 -25.51 38.91
N PRO A 70 -9.37 -26.52 38.23
CA PRO A 70 -9.77 -26.42 36.81
C PRO A 70 -11.01 -25.53 36.56
N ASP A 71 -11.78 -25.26 37.59
CA ASP A 71 -12.99 -24.43 37.57
C ASP A 71 -12.74 -22.94 37.89
N ASP A 72 -11.48 -22.51 38.01
CA ASP A 72 -11.13 -21.11 38.23
C ASP A 72 -11.00 -20.36 36.89
N ALA A 73 -12.01 -19.56 36.56
CA ALA A 73 -12.02 -18.73 35.34
C ALA A 73 -10.84 -17.76 35.27
N GLY A 74 -10.33 -17.31 36.44
CA GLY A 74 -9.17 -16.40 36.54
C GLY A 74 -7.89 -17.03 36.00
N LEU A 75 -7.64 -18.29 36.33
CA LEU A 75 -6.48 -19.03 35.83
C LEU A 75 -6.53 -19.25 34.31
N TRP A 76 -7.72 -19.56 33.78
CA TRP A 76 -7.89 -19.70 32.33
C TRP A 76 -7.72 -18.36 31.60
N ARG A 77 -8.16 -17.22 32.20
CA ARG A 77 -7.88 -15.88 31.67
C ARG A 77 -6.39 -15.59 31.64
N GLN A 78 -5.70 -15.85 32.75
CA GLN A 78 -4.25 -15.66 32.84
C GLN A 78 -3.48 -16.52 31.83
N ARG A 79 -3.87 -17.79 31.66
CA ARG A 79 -3.33 -18.65 30.61
C ARG A 79 -3.51 -18.05 29.20
N GLY A 80 -4.72 -17.54 28.92
CA GLY A 80 -5.02 -16.88 27.66
C GLY A 80 -4.16 -15.63 27.42
N ASP A 81 -3.94 -14.81 28.44
CA ASP A 81 -3.07 -13.64 28.36
C ASP A 81 -1.61 -14.02 28.06
N ILE A 82 -1.07 -15.03 28.76
CA ILE A 82 0.30 -15.52 28.56
C ILE A 82 0.46 -16.08 27.14
N LEU A 83 -0.47 -16.92 26.69
CA LEU A 83 -0.45 -17.49 25.33
C LEU A 83 -0.56 -16.42 24.24
N SER A 84 -1.30 -15.34 24.50
CA SER A 84 -1.36 -14.18 23.60
C SER A 84 0.01 -13.48 23.47
N GLN A 85 0.75 -13.34 24.57
CA GLN A 85 2.12 -12.80 24.56
C GLN A 85 3.09 -13.72 23.80
N LEU A 86 2.90 -15.04 23.89
CA LEU A 86 3.66 -16.03 23.12
C LEU A 86 3.23 -16.14 21.65
N SER A 87 2.26 -15.32 21.20
CA SER A 87 1.68 -15.38 19.85
C SER A 87 1.03 -16.73 19.48
N ARG A 88 0.65 -17.52 20.50
CA ARG A 88 -0.07 -18.80 20.34
C ARG A 88 -1.58 -18.55 20.31
N LEU A 89 -2.05 -17.89 19.24
CA LEU A 89 -3.38 -17.25 19.18
C LEU A 89 -4.54 -18.23 19.36
N ASP A 90 -4.50 -19.42 18.71
CA ASP A 90 -5.57 -20.43 18.83
C ASP A 90 -5.67 -20.98 20.25
N GLN A 91 -4.54 -21.24 20.90
CA GLN A 91 -4.50 -21.73 22.27
C GLN A 91 -4.98 -20.67 23.27
N ALA A 92 -4.63 -19.40 23.02
CA ALA A 92 -5.10 -18.26 23.82
C ALA A 92 -6.64 -18.13 23.70
N LEU A 93 -7.17 -18.21 22.49
CA LEU A 93 -8.61 -18.17 22.26
C LEU A 93 -9.34 -19.32 22.97
N ALA A 94 -8.82 -20.55 22.86
CA ALA A 94 -9.38 -21.69 23.57
C ALA A 94 -9.39 -21.48 25.09
N SER A 95 -8.35 -20.87 25.67
CA SER A 95 -8.28 -20.54 27.10
C SER A 95 -9.33 -19.49 27.49
N PHE A 96 -9.48 -18.42 26.71
CA PHE A 96 -10.54 -17.40 26.94
C PHE A 96 -11.94 -17.98 26.76
N GLN A 97 -12.15 -18.86 25.80
CA GLN A 97 -13.43 -19.56 25.62
C GLN A 97 -13.76 -20.46 26.82
N HIS A 98 -12.75 -21.12 27.39
CA HIS A 98 -12.94 -21.90 28.62
C HIS A 98 -13.28 -21.00 29.80
N ALA A 99 -12.55 -19.88 29.95
CA ALA A 99 -12.86 -18.88 30.98
C ALA A 99 -14.29 -18.34 30.86
N LEU A 100 -14.77 -18.08 29.63
CA LEU A 100 -16.14 -17.60 29.36
C LEU A 100 -17.21 -18.69 29.57
N LYS A 101 -16.87 -19.97 29.52
CA LYS A 101 -17.81 -21.05 29.95
C LYS A 101 -18.03 -21.04 31.45
N LEU A 102 -17.00 -20.67 32.22
CA LEU A 102 -17.05 -20.61 33.68
C LEU A 102 -17.61 -19.26 34.18
N ASP A 103 -17.31 -18.18 33.48
CA ASP A 103 -17.72 -16.81 33.79
C ASP A 103 -18.12 -16.08 32.49
N PRO A 104 -19.40 -16.27 32.00
CA PRO A 104 -19.84 -15.78 30.70
C PRO A 104 -19.89 -14.26 30.59
N ASP A 105 -20.04 -13.56 31.71
CA ASP A 105 -20.31 -12.12 31.74
C ASP A 105 -19.03 -11.29 31.96
N HIS A 106 -17.86 -11.89 31.88
CA HIS A 106 -16.60 -11.17 32.06
C HIS A 106 -16.22 -10.35 30.83
N HIS A 107 -16.62 -9.08 30.83
CA HIS A 107 -16.51 -8.17 29.67
C HIS A 107 -15.08 -8.02 29.11
N ASP A 108 -14.02 -8.02 29.97
CA ASP A 108 -12.63 -7.90 29.49
C ASP A 108 -12.16 -9.17 28.76
N THR A 109 -12.61 -10.36 29.21
CA THR A 109 -12.33 -11.61 28.50
C THR A 109 -13.02 -11.63 27.13
N LEU A 110 -14.27 -11.15 27.04
CA LEU A 110 -14.99 -10.97 25.78
C LEU A 110 -14.22 -10.02 24.84
N ARG A 111 -13.78 -8.88 25.36
CA ARG A 111 -12.98 -7.92 24.59
C ARG A 111 -11.68 -8.52 24.07
N LYS A 112 -10.89 -9.19 24.91
CA LYS A 112 -9.64 -9.87 24.54
C LYS A 112 -9.88 -10.97 23.52
N SER A 113 -10.92 -11.78 23.72
CA SER A 113 -11.36 -12.82 22.79
C SER A 113 -11.74 -12.22 21.43
N GLY A 114 -12.49 -11.11 21.42
CA GLY A 114 -12.81 -10.37 20.19
C GLY A 114 -11.56 -9.90 19.44
N THR A 115 -10.56 -9.39 20.15
CA THR A 115 -9.27 -9.01 19.55
C THR A 115 -8.54 -10.19 18.91
N LEU A 116 -8.53 -11.36 19.57
CA LEU A 116 -7.90 -12.57 19.03
C LEU A 116 -8.67 -13.12 17.82
N LEU A 117 -10.00 -13.15 17.89
CA LEU A 117 -10.85 -13.56 16.78
C LEU A 117 -10.59 -12.71 15.53
N HIS A 118 -10.44 -11.39 15.70
CA HIS A 118 -10.06 -10.52 14.60
C HIS A 118 -8.69 -10.87 14.01
N LYS A 119 -7.67 -11.08 14.85
CA LYS A 119 -6.33 -11.51 14.39
C LYS A 119 -6.35 -12.84 13.64
N LEU A 120 -7.28 -13.72 13.97
CA LEU A 120 -7.52 -15.01 13.30
C LEU A 120 -8.44 -14.88 12.06
N GLY A 121 -8.86 -13.67 11.68
CA GLY A 121 -9.75 -13.42 10.54
C GLY A 121 -11.24 -13.71 10.79
N ARG A 122 -11.62 -14.08 12.03
CA ARG A 122 -13.01 -14.43 12.42
C ARG A 122 -13.77 -13.18 12.86
N ASN A 123 -13.95 -12.26 11.93
CA ASN A 123 -14.37 -10.88 12.23
C ASN A 123 -15.81 -10.76 12.75
N GLU A 124 -16.74 -11.57 12.23
CA GLU A 124 -18.14 -11.56 12.69
C GLU A 124 -18.25 -12.00 14.16
N GLU A 125 -17.51 -13.03 14.53
CA GLU A 125 -17.45 -13.49 15.93
C GLU A 125 -16.75 -12.45 16.82
N ALA A 126 -15.72 -11.77 16.29
CA ALA A 126 -15.05 -10.69 17.02
C ALA A 126 -16.03 -9.56 17.38
N ILE A 127 -16.85 -9.11 16.42
CA ILE A 127 -17.87 -8.09 16.67
C ILE A 127 -18.90 -8.57 17.67
N ALA A 128 -19.40 -9.81 17.55
CA ALA A 128 -20.38 -10.36 18.49
C ALA A 128 -19.86 -10.39 19.94
N HIS A 129 -18.58 -10.74 20.15
CA HIS A 129 -17.97 -10.71 21.48
C HIS A 129 -17.84 -9.29 22.03
N LEU A 130 -17.52 -8.31 21.18
CA LEU A 130 -17.40 -6.90 21.60
C LEU A 130 -18.77 -6.27 21.84
N ASP A 131 -19.79 -6.62 21.08
CA ASP A 131 -21.18 -6.20 21.31
C ASP A 131 -21.67 -6.69 22.68
N LEU A 132 -21.39 -7.95 23.00
CA LEU A 132 -21.73 -8.50 24.30
C LEU A 132 -20.96 -7.81 25.44
N SER A 133 -19.65 -7.56 25.21
CA SER A 133 -18.83 -6.82 26.18
C SER A 133 -19.36 -5.41 26.45
N ASP A 134 -19.77 -4.65 25.40
CA ASP A 134 -20.35 -3.30 25.56
C ASP A 134 -21.74 -3.35 26.22
N LYS A 135 -22.53 -4.40 25.96
CA LYS A 135 -23.83 -4.61 26.59
C LYS A 135 -23.70 -4.88 28.09
N LEU A 136 -22.73 -5.71 28.49
CA LEU A 136 -22.50 -6.08 29.89
C LEU A 136 -21.84 -4.95 30.68
N PHE A 137 -20.94 -4.21 30.06
CA PHE A 137 -20.24 -3.09 30.67
C PHE A 137 -20.26 -1.89 29.72
N PRO A 138 -21.39 -1.15 29.66
CA PRO A 138 -21.56 -0.02 28.76
C PRO A 138 -20.54 1.09 29.02
N ASN A 139 -20.16 1.80 27.97
CA ASN A 139 -19.22 2.92 28.03
C ASN A 139 -17.82 2.53 28.54
N HIS A 140 -17.37 1.34 28.25
CA HIS A 140 -15.99 0.93 28.51
C HIS A 140 -15.09 1.35 27.34
N ALA A 141 -14.33 2.43 27.51
CA ALA A 141 -13.50 3.02 26.46
C ALA A 141 -12.59 2.01 25.73
N PRO A 142 -11.90 1.06 26.41
CA PRO A 142 -11.09 0.04 25.71
C PRO A 142 -11.90 -0.88 24.78
N THR A 143 -13.14 -1.24 25.14
CA THR A 143 -14.02 -2.06 24.29
C THR A 143 -14.42 -1.29 23.05
N LEU A 144 -14.86 -0.04 23.18
CA LEU A 144 -15.25 0.84 22.08
C LEU A 144 -14.06 1.13 21.14
N HIS A 145 -12.87 1.38 21.71
CA HIS A 145 -11.64 1.55 20.92
C HIS A 145 -11.32 0.31 20.08
N THR A 146 -11.35 -0.89 20.68
CA THR A 146 -11.08 -2.15 19.97
C THR A 146 -12.12 -2.38 18.88
N ARG A 147 -13.40 -2.14 19.17
CA ARG A 147 -14.49 -2.28 18.20
C ARG A 147 -14.33 -1.30 17.02
N ALA A 148 -14.01 -0.04 17.30
CA ALA A 148 -13.74 0.97 16.27
C ALA A 148 -12.62 0.52 15.33
N TRP A 149 -11.53 -0.02 15.87
CA TRP A 149 -10.42 -0.53 15.06
C TRP A 149 -10.84 -1.71 14.17
N ILE A 150 -11.58 -2.69 14.70
CA ILE A 150 -12.07 -3.82 13.92
C ILE A 150 -13.03 -3.35 12.82
N LEU A 151 -13.95 -2.45 13.13
CA LEU A 151 -14.86 -1.84 12.16
C LEU A 151 -14.09 -1.11 11.03
N TYR A 152 -13.01 -0.42 11.38
CA TYR A 152 -12.13 0.21 10.39
C TYR A 152 -11.52 -0.83 9.43
N THR A 153 -11.00 -1.94 9.96
CA THR A 153 -10.41 -3.00 9.12
C THR A 153 -11.44 -3.70 8.25
N LEU A 154 -12.70 -3.78 8.70
CA LEU A 154 -13.85 -4.26 7.94
C LEU A 154 -14.40 -3.23 6.92
N LYS A 155 -13.77 -2.06 6.81
CA LYS A 155 -14.20 -0.95 5.95
C LYS A 155 -15.58 -0.36 6.31
N ARG A 156 -16.06 -0.58 7.55
CA ARG A 156 -17.28 0.00 8.12
C ARG A 156 -16.94 1.35 8.77
N PHE A 157 -16.50 2.30 7.96
CA PHE A 157 -15.82 3.53 8.43
C PHE A 157 -16.73 4.47 9.23
N GLU A 158 -18.02 4.60 8.87
CA GLU A 158 -18.98 5.44 9.62
C GLU A 158 -19.19 4.91 11.05
N GLU A 159 -19.36 3.60 11.16
CA GLU A 159 -19.51 2.96 12.47
C GLU A 159 -18.22 3.05 13.28
N SER A 160 -17.08 2.83 12.63
CA SER A 160 -15.77 3.02 13.25
C SER A 160 -15.60 4.44 13.81
N ALA A 161 -15.94 5.47 13.03
CA ALA A 161 -15.85 6.86 13.46
C ALA A 161 -16.80 7.16 14.63
N THR A 162 -18.00 6.59 14.63
CA THR A 162 -18.98 6.74 15.70
C THR A 162 -18.46 6.15 17.02
N GLU A 163 -17.98 4.90 16.98
CA GLU A 163 -17.40 4.24 18.15
C GLU A 163 -16.11 4.92 18.63
N GLY A 164 -15.26 5.40 17.71
CA GLY A 164 -14.06 6.15 18.04
C GLY A 164 -14.37 7.47 18.78
N LYS A 165 -15.43 8.19 18.37
CA LYS A 165 -15.91 9.40 19.08
C LYS A 165 -16.40 9.08 20.50
N ARG A 166 -17.18 8.00 20.65
CA ARG A 166 -17.64 7.53 21.96
C ARG A 166 -16.45 7.14 22.86
N ALA A 167 -15.48 6.40 22.33
CA ALA A 167 -14.28 6.02 23.06
C ALA A 167 -13.47 7.24 23.53
N HIS A 168 -13.30 8.25 22.65
CA HIS A 168 -12.61 9.50 23.01
C HIS A 168 -13.34 10.31 24.08
N GLN A 169 -14.68 10.38 24.05
CA GLN A 169 -15.45 11.08 25.08
C GLN A 169 -15.23 10.50 26.48
N LEU A 170 -15.00 9.18 26.57
CA LEU A 170 -14.78 8.46 27.82
C LEU A 170 -13.32 8.49 28.29
N ALA A 171 -12.38 8.52 27.33
CA ALA A 171 -10.94 8.54 27.58
C ALA A 171 -10.25 9.53 26.62
N PRO A 172 -10.34 10.84 26.90
CA PRO A 172 -9.84 11.89 25.99
C PRO A 172 -8.31 11.95 25.88
N ASP A 173 -7.60 11.30 26.81
CA ASP A 173 -6.15 11.23 26.91
C ASP A 173 -5.49 10.11 26.07
N LYS A 174 -6.26 9.41 25.24
CA LYS A 174 -5.77 8.27 24.42
C LYS A 174 -5.45 8.73 22.99
N ALA A 175 -4.16 8.92 22.71
CA ALA A 175 -3.65 9.33 21.40
C ALA A 175 -4.05 8.34 20.28
N ASP A 176 -3.95 7.03 20.54
CA ASP A 176 -4.32 5.99 19.57
C ASP A 176 -5.79 6.08 19.15
N THR A 177 -6.69 6.44 20.10
CA THR A 177 -8.12 6.60 19.78
C THR A 177 -8.34 7.77 18.83
N CYS A 178 -7.67 8.89 19.06
CA CYS A 178 -7.71 10.06 18.19
C CYS A 178 -7.14 9.73 16.81
N ASN A 179 -5.99 9.05 16.75
CA ASN A 179 -5.36 8.64 15.51
C ASN A 179 -6.26 7.70 14.68
N ASN A 180 -6.86 6.69 15.31
CA ASN A 180 -7.75 5.73 14.62
C ASN A 180 -9.05 6.39 14.14
N LEU A 181 -9.59 7.35 14.91
CA LEU A 181 -10.73 8.15 14.49
C LEU A 181 -10.39 9.03 13.28
N GLY A 182 -9.21 9.66 13.29
CA GLY A 182 -8.70 10.40 12.13
C GLY A 182 -8.58 9.52 10.88
N LEU A 183 -8.07 8.30 11.02
CA LEU A 183 -8.02 7.32 9.92
C LEU A 183 -9.40 7.01 9.35
N SER A 184 -10.39 6.78 10.20
CA SER A 184 -11.77 6.48 9.77
C SER A 184 -12.39 7.65 9.01
N LEU A 185 -12.21 8.87 9.52
CA LEU A 185 -12.70 10.10 8.89
C LEU A 185 -12.04 10.34 7.53
N ARG A 186 -10.72 10.11 7.42
CA ARG A 186 -10.00 10.20 6.14
C ARG A 186 -10.55 9.21 5.11
N ARG A 187 -10.87 7.97 5.51
CA ARG A 187 -11.49 6.98 4.63
C ARG A 187 -12.90 7.37 4.15
N LEU A 188 -13.56 8.24 4.91
CA LEU A 188 -14.86 8.84 4.55
C LEU A 188 -14.73 10.11 3.69
N GLY A 189 -13.51 10.54 3.34
CA GLY A 189 -13.25 11.79 2.63
C GLY A 189 -13.41 13.05 3.49
N ARG A 190 -13.50 12.90 4.82
CA ARG A 190 -13.63 14.01 5.79
C ARG A 190 -12.24 14.44 6.27
N ASP A 191 -11.41 14.85 5.30
CA ASP A 191 -9.97 15.04 5.50
C ASP A 191 -9.63 16.16 6.50
N GLU A 192 -10.38 17.29 6.50
CA GLU A 192 -10.14 18.39 7.45
C GLU A 192 -10.47 17.97 8.90
N GLU A 193 -11.53 17.20 9.09
CA GLU A 193 -11.83 16.65 10.41
C GLU A 193 -10.75 15.64 10.84
N ALA A 194 -10.25 14.82 9.91
CA ALA A 194 -9.18 13.87 10.18
C ALA A 194 -7.91 14.59 10.64
N LEU A 195 -7.53 15.71 9.99
CA LEU A 195 -6.38 16.53 10.41
C LEU A 195 -6.52 17.00 11.87
N ALA A 196 -7.68 17.52 12.25
CA ALA A 196 -7.91 17.96 13.62
C ALA A 196 -7.75 16.82 14.65
N TRP A 197 -8.12 15.59 14.29
CA TRP A 197 -7.95 14.43 15.16
C TRP A 197 -6.50 13.95 15.22
N PHE A 198 -5.74 14.00 14.12
CA PHE A 198 -4.30 13.71 14.15
C PHE A 198 -3.55 14.76 14.98
N GLU A 199 -3.92 16.04 14.91
CA GLU A 199 -3.36 17.09 15.76
C GLU A 199 -3.62 16.85 17.25
N LYS A 200 -4.83 16.42 17.62
CA LYS A 200 -5.13 16.01 19.00
C LYS A 200 -4.26 14.81 19.43
N ALA A 201 -4.09 13.81 18.57
CA ALA A 201 -3.24 12.66 18.87
C ALA A 201 -1.79 13.10 19.14
N ILE A 202 -1.23 13.98 18.31
CA ILE A 202 0.12 14.54 18.47
C ILE A 202 0.22 15.39 19.74
N ALA A 203 -0.82 16.18 20.09
CA ALA A 203 -0.81 16.98 21.31
C ALA A 203 -0.82 16.11 22.59
N ILE A 204 -1.49 14.95 22.55
CA ILE A 204 -1.50 13.99 23.67
C ILE A 204 -0.18 13.24 23.75
N GLU A 205 0.34 12.76 22.61
CA GLU A 205 1.57 11.98 22.51
C GLU A 205 2.49 12.55 21.43
N PRO A 206 3.41 13.49 21.78
CA PRO A 206 4.26 14.20 20.84
C PRO A 206 5.29 13.33 20.08
N HIS A 207 5.39 12.06 20.43
CA HIS A 207 6.29 11.11 19.74
C HIS A 207 5.52 10.01 18.99
N LEU A 208 4.21 10.13 18.81
CA LEU A 208 3.40 9.15 18.06
C LEU A 208 3.62 9.31 16.56
N VAL A 209 4.68 8.66 16.02
CA VAL A 209 5.07 8.71 14.59
C VAL A 209 3.90 8.40 13.66
N ALA A 210 3.01 7.47 14.04
CA ALA A 210 1.85 7.10 13.23
C ALA A 210 0.91 8.28 12.97
N ALA A 211 0.66 9.13 13.98
CA ALA A 211 -0.20 10.30 13.84
C ALA A 211 0.42 11.37 12.93
N PHE A 212 1.73 11.58 13.02
CA PHE A 212 2.47 12.46 12.11
C PHE A 212 2.38 11.97 10.65
N ASN A 213 2.65 10.69 10.41
CA ASN A 213 2.58 10.09 9.07
C ASN A 213 1.17 10.16 8.48
N ASN A 214 0.14 9.95 9.31
CA ASN A 214 -1.24 10.07 8.88
C ASN A 214 -1.62 11.52 8.56
N LYS A 215 -1.19 12.49 9.38
CA LYS A 215 -1.35 13.92 9.11
C LYS A 215 -0.66 14.31 7.81
N LEU A 216 0.61 13.92 7.62
CA LEU A 216 1.38 14.19 6.39
C LEU A 216 0.69 13.63 5.16
N THR A 217 0.22 12.37 5.21
CA THR A 217 -0.50 11.74 4.10
C THR A 217 -1.81 12.47 3.80
N THR A 218 -2.52 12.95 4.82
CA THR A 218 -3.77 13.69 4.64
C THR A 218 -3.52 15.05 4.00
N LEU A 219 -2.51 15.77 4.46
CA LEU A 219 -2.07 17.05 3.86
C LEU A 219 -1.66 16.86 2.39
N PHE A 220 -0.96 15.76 2.07
CA PHE A 220 -0.61 15.40 0.69
C PHE A 220 -1.85 15.22 -0.20
N HIS A 221 -2.87 14.52 0.29
CA HIS A 221 -4.13 14.33 -0.45
C HIS A 221 -4.98 15.60 -0.57
N LEU A 222 -4.79 16.57 0.33
CA LEU A 222 -5.39 17.91 0.25
C LEU A 222 -4.58 18.88 -0.59
N HIS A 223 -3.47 18.47 -1.18
CA HIS A 223 -2.52 19.29 -1.93
C HIS A 223 -1.92 20.46 -1.11
N ARG A 224 -1.86 20.33 0.23
CA ARG A 224 -1.27 21.31 1.15
C ARG A 224 0.23 21.05 1.31
N PHE A 225 0.98 21.14 0.21
CA PHE A 225 2.37 20.68 0.13
C PHE A 225 3.33 21.49 1.00
N ASP A 226 3.13 22.80 1.14
CA ASP A 226 3.96 23.60 2.05
C ASP A 226 3.89 23.07 3.48
N GLU A 227 2.69 22.64 3.92
CA GLU A 227 2.52 22.05 5.24
C GLU A 227 3.10 20.63 5.33
N VAL A 228 3.08 19.86 4.24
CA VAL A 228 3.79 18.55 4.15
C VAL A 228 5.27 18.77 4.42
N PHE A 229 5.89 19.75 3.76
CA PHE A 229 7.32 20.03 3.92
C PHE A 229 7.64 20.56 5.31
N ALA A 230 6.85 21.50 5.83
CA ALA A 230 7.02 22.03 7.19
C ALA A 230 6.89 20.93 8.25
N LEU A 231 5.90 20.05 8.12
CA LEU A 231 5.67 18.93 9.03
C LEU A 231 6.85 17.94 8.99
N SER A 232 7.37 17.63 7.81
CA SER A 232 8.54 16.76 7.66
C SER A 232 9.78 17.33 8.35
N GLU A 233 10.06 18.63 8.20
CA GLU A 233 11.20 19.28 8.88
C GLU A 233 10.99 19.28 10.41
N HIS A 234 9.77 19.47 10.88
CA HIS A 234 9.45 19.34 12.30
C HIS A 234 9.70 17.92 12.83
N MET A 235 9.26 16.88 12.09
CA MET A 235 9.53 15.49 12.45
C MET A 235 11.03 15.19 12.51
N LYS A 236 11.82 15.72 11.56
CA LYS A 236 13.28 15.58 11.58
C LYS A 236 13.90 16.21 12.82
N ALA A 237 13.47 17.42 13.18
CA ALA A 237 13.96 18.12 14.37
C ALA A 237 13.67 17.35 15.67
N LEU A 238 12.58 16.56 15.70
CA LEU A 238 12.21 15.68 16.82
C LEU A 238 12.88 14.28 16.74
N GLY A 239 13.60 13.97 15.66
CA GLY A 239 14.17 12.63 15.43
C GLY A 239 13.12 11.55 15.13
N LEU A 240 11.96 11.93 14.61
CA LEU A 240 10.80 11.07 14.36
C LEU A 240 10.64 10.66 12.89
N ASN A 241 11.48 11.17 11.98
CA ASN A 241 11.38 10.81 10.57
C ASN A 241 11.76 9.34 10.34
N ASP A 242 11.00 8.70 9.48
CA ASP A 242 11.24 7.33 9.04
C ASP A 242 11.28 7.23 7.50
N THR A 243 11.54 6.04 6.99
CA THR A 243 11.60 5.80 5.54
C THR A 243 10.27 6.07 4.83
N VAL A 244 9.13 5.93 5.51
CA VAL A 244 7.79 6.19 4.94
C VAL A 244 7.57 7.69 4.80
N THR A 245 7.94 8.46 5.82
CA THR A 245 7.93 9.94 5.78
C THR A 245 8.79 10.46 4.64
N ASP A 246 10.06 10.03 4.58
CA ASP A 246 11.00 10.46 3.55
C ASP A 246 10.52 10.11 2.14
N TRP A 247 9.89 8.93 1.97
CA TRP A 247 9.28 8.51 0.71
C TRP A 247 8.14 9.44 0.29
N ASN A 248 7.18 9.72 1.18
CA ASN A 248 6.03 10.59 0.89
C ASN A 248 6.48 12.02 0.55
N VAL A 249 7.49 12.53 1.23
CA VAL A 249 8.07 13.84 0.95
C VAL A 249 8.76 13.87 -0.41
N ALA A 250 9.48 12.82 -0.78
CA ALA A 250 10.10 12.70 -2.10
C ALA A 250 9.06 12.72 -3.22
N LEU A 251 7.95 11.99 -3.06
CA LEU A 251 6.84 12.00 -4.00
C LEU A 251 6.17 13.38 -4.08
N ALA A 252 5.97 14.06 -2.94
CA ALA A 252 5.44 15.42 -2.91
C ALA A 252 6.32 16.41 -3.70
N ARG A 253 7.65 16.33 -3.52
CA ARG A 253 8.60 17.17 -4.26
C ARG A 253 8.53 16.91 -5.77
N LEU A 254 8.53 15.64 -6.18
CA LEU A 254 8.39 15.29 -7.60
C LEU A 254 7.06 15.78 -8.17
N LEU A 255 5.96 15.61 -7.44
CA LEU A 255 4.61 16.01 -7.86
C LEU A 255 4.48 17.54 -8.02
N THR A 256 5.18 18.30 -7.18
CA THR A 256 5.22 19.78 -7.23
C THR A 256 6.29 20.32 -8.17
N GLY A 257 7.07 19.45 -8.83
CA GLY A 257 8.08 19.84 -9.82
C GLY A 257 9.48 20.12 -9.24
N ASP A 258 9.71 19.96 -7.95
CA ASP A 258 11.04 19.99 -7.33
C ASP A 258 11.77 18.66 -7.63
N PHE A 259 12.18 18.51 -8.88
CA PHE A 259 12.80 17.27 -9.37
C PHE A 259 14.19 17.02 -8.75
N GLU A 260 14.95 18.04 -8.45
CA GLU A 260 16.29 17.86 -7.89
C GLU A 260 16.24 17.19 -6.52
N ALA A 261 15.50 17.76 -5.58
CA ALA A 261 15.34 17.17 -4.26
C ALA A 261 14.47 15.91 -4.30
N GLY A 262 13.49 15.88 -5.18
CA GLY A 262 12.58 14.75 -5.38
C GLY A 262 13.31 13.48 -5.83
N TRP A 263 14.16 13.54 -6.87
CA TRP A 263 14.93 12.37 -7.33
C TRP A 263 15.95 11.89 -6.31
N ARG A 264 16.58 12.82 -5.54
CA ARG A 264 17.46 12.43 -4.43
C ARG A 264 16.68 11.67 -3.37
N GLY A 265 15.53 12.19 -2.96
CA GLY A 265 14.67 11.54 -1.97
C GLY A 265 14.09 10.22 -2.47
N HIS A 266 13.79 10.10 -3.77
CA HIS A 266 13.25 8.89 -4.39
C HIS A 266 14.14 7.66 -4.23
N GLN A 267 15.46 7.84 -3.94
CA GLN A 267 16.38 6.73 -3.66
C GLN A 267 16.00 5.96 -2.37
N ILE A 268 15.21 6.54 -1.48
CA ILE A 268 14.76 5.86 -0.24
C ILE A 268 13.93 4.61 -0.54
N ARG A 269 13.28 4.52 -1.73
CA ARG A 269 12.51 3.34 -2.15
C ARG A 269 13.31 2.05 -2.07
N LEU A 270 14.63 2.11 -2.29
CA LEU A 270 15.54 0.96 -2.23
C LEU A 270 15.76 0.44 -0.81
N LYS A 271 15.32 1.20 0.21
CA LYS A 271 15.39 0.84 1.64
C LYS A 271 14.03 0.43 2.20
N LEU A 272 12.95 0.59 1.43
CA LEU A 272 11.61 0.18 1.87
C LEU A 272 11.53 -1.35 2.00
N PRO A 273 10.71 -1.88 2.93
CA PRO A 273 10.51 -3.33 3.07
C PRO A 273 9.99 -4.01 1.79
N SER A 274 9.31 -3.26 0.94
CA SER A 274 8.79 -3.71 -0.36
C SER A 274 9.80 -3.66 -1.50
N ALA A 275 11.03 -3.18 -1.26
CA ALA A 275 12.06 -3.07 -2.30
C ALA A 275 12.39 -4.43 -2.93
N LYS A 276 12.31 -4.48 -4.26
CA LYS A 276 12.57 -5.70 -5.05
C LYS A 276 13.93 -5.69 -5.75
N TYR A 277 14.71 -4.60 -5.60
CA TYR A 277 16.00 -4.47 -6.26
C TYR A 277 17.06 -5.37 -5.61
N ALA A 278 17.76 -6.14 -6.43
CA ALA A 278 18.84 -7.02 -5.96
C ALA A 278 20.03 -6.18 -5.45
N ARG A 279 20.74 -6.70 -4.46
CA ARG A 279 21.99 -6.10 -3.98
C ARG A 279 23.16 -6.67 -4.79
N PHE A 280 23.99 -5.78 -5.33
CA PHE A 280 25.19 -6.14 -6.09
C PHE A 280 26.45 -5.66 -5.33
N ALA A 281 27.56 -6.35 -5.56
CA ALA A 281 28.86 -5.96 -5.01
C ALA A 281 29.48 -4.77 -5.75
N GLN A 282 29.14 -4.59 -7.03
CA GLN A 282 29.58 -3.48 -7.86
C GLN A 282 28.96 -2.16 -7.38
N PRO A 283 29.60 -1.02 -7.59
CA PRO A 283 29.06 0.27 -7.19
C PRO A 283 27.83 0.68 -8.01
N THR A 284 26.91 1.35 -7.34
CA THR A 284 25.74 1.97 -7.99
C THR A 284 26.20 3.25 -8.69
N TRP A 285 25.85 3.41 -9.96
CA TRP A 285 26.08 4.66 -10.69
C TRP A 285 24.86 5.57 -10.60
N LEU A 286 25.09 6.79 -10.13
CA LEU A 286 24.06 7.83 -10.01
C LEU A 286 24.45 9.14 -10.73
N GLY A 287 25.29 9.04 -11.77
CA GLY A 287 25.74 10.19 -12.55
C GLY A 287 27.04 10.81 -12.06
N ASP A 288 27.68 10.21 -11.08
CA ASP A 288 28.83 10.73 -10.32
C ASP A 288 30.20 10.46 -10.95
N GLN A 289 30.26 9.64 -12.01
CA GLN A 289 31.50 9.29 -12.69
C GLN A 289 31.31 9.08 -14.18
N ASP A 290 32.42 9.15 -14.94
CA ASP A 290 32.44 8.80 -16.37
C ASP A 290 32.19 7.30 -16.59
N ILE A 291 31.39 7.00 -17.61
CA ILE A 291 30.96 5.65 -17.95
C ILE A 291 31.45 5.18 -19.32
N ALA A 292 32.26 5.99 -20.02
CA ALA A 292 32.81 5.62 -21.31
C ALA A 292 33.63 4.32 -21.20
N GLY A 293 33.31 3.35 -22.04
CA GLY A 293 33.93 2.01 -22.05
C GLY A 293 33.51 1.08 -20.91
N LYS A 294 32.72 1.54 -19.94
CA LYS A 294 32.19 0.72 -18.83
C LYS A 294 30.98 -0.11 -19.25
N THR A 295 30.82 -1.26 -18.61
CA THR A 295 29.61 -2.08 -18.72
C THR A 295 28.67 -1.77 -17.55
N ILE A 296 27.46 -1.31 -17.84
CA ILE A 296 26.47 -0.94 -16.82
C ILE A 296 25.26 -1.89 -16.90
N LEU A 297 24.94 -2.51 -15.76
CA LEU A 297 23.68 -3.21 -15.56
C LEU A 297 22.58 -2.21 -15.20
N VAL A 298 21.59 -2.04 -16.08
CA VAL A 298 20.35 -1.31 -15.80
C VAL A 298 19.27 -2.35 -15.53
N ALA A 299 18.73 -2.36 -14.31
CA ALA A 299 17.74 -3.36 -13.93
C ALA A 299 16.45 -2.70 -13.43
N ALA A 300 15.32 -3.30 -13.82
CA ALA A 300 14.02 -2.89 -13.34
C ALA A 300 13.93 -3.08 -11.80
N ASP A 301 13.35 -2.11 -11.11
CA ASP A 301 13.25 -2.08 -9.65
C ASP A 301 11.83 -1.77 -9.14
N GLU A 302 10.94 -1.35 -10.03
CA GLU A 302 9.55 -1.03 -9.74
C GLU A 302 8.58 -1.78 -10.70
N GLY A 303 7.44 -1.20 -11.04
CA GLY A 303 6.42 -1.83 -11.89
C GLY A 303 6.77 -1.87 -13.38
N LEU A 304 5.91 -2.53 -14.16
CA LEU A 304 6.05 -2.62 -15.63
C LEU A 304 5.96 -1.24 -16.28
N GLY A 305 5.06 -0.38 -15.78
CA GLY A 305 4.89 0.99 -16.25
C GLY A 305 6.16 1.82 -16.03
N ASP A 306 6.79 1.68 -14.87
CA ASP A 306 8.03 2.37 -14.51
C ASP A 306 9.18 1.96 -15.44
N THR A 307 9.29 0.67 -15.72
CA THR A 307 10.30 0.16 -16.65
C THR A 307 10.08 0.74 -18.06
N ILE A 308 8.85 0.72 -18.58
CA ILE A 308 8.52 1.32 -19.87
C ILE A 308 8.83 2.82 -19.85
N HIS A 309 8.53 3.51 -18.76
CA HIS A 309 8.75 4.94 -18.61
C HIS A 309 10.24 5.30 -18.62
N PHE A 310 11.05 4.64 -17.81
CA PHE A 310 12.44 5.04 -17.60
C PHE A 310 13.42 4.42 -18.61
N VAL A 311 13.00 3.44 -19.42
CA VAL A 311 13.86 2.85 -20.45
C VAL A 311 14.31 3.88 -21.49
N ARG A 312 13.64 5.03 -21.62
CA ARG A 312 14.02 6.17 -22.47
C ARG A 312 15.44 6.70 -22.22
N TYR A 313 15.97 6.48 -21.02
CA TYR A 313 17.33 6.88 -20.67
C TYR A 313 18.40 5.90 -21.17
N VAL A 314 18.04 4.66 -21.55
CA VAL A 314 19.00 3.63 -21.96
C VAL A 314 19.80 4.03 -23.20
N PRO A 315 19.22 4.56 -24.27
CA PRO A 315 20.00 5.07 -25.40
C PRO A 315 20.97 6.20 -25.01
N MET A 316 20.62 7.00 -24.00
CA MET A 316 21.47 8.10 -23.52
C MET A 316 22.72 7.57 -22.78
N LEU A 317 22.64 6.43 -22.08
CA LEU A 317 23.80 5.75 -21.51
C LEU A 317 24.76 5.27 -22.61
N ALA A 318 24.21 4.64 -23.64
CA ALA A 318 24.99 4.20 -24.79
C ALA A 318 25.66 5.38 -25.51
N ALA A 319 24.95 6.50 -25.67
CA ALA A 319 25.52 7.73 -26.24
C ALA A 319 26.69 8.32 -25.42
N ARG A 320 26.75 8.01 -24.10
CA ARG A 320 27.91 8.34 -23.23
C ARG A 320 29.02 7.28 -23.30
N GLY A 321 28.94 6.32 -24.24
CA GLY A 321 29.96 5.30 -24.46
C GLY A 321 29.86 4.07 -23.53
N ALA A 322 28.78 3.90 -22.77
CA ALA A 322 28.59 2.73 -21.93
C ALA A 322 28.09 1.53 -22.74
N ARG A 323 28.50 0.33 -22.35
CA ARG A 323 27.88 -0.94 -22.78
C ARG A 323 26.77 -1.29 -21.81
N VAL A 324 25.51 -1.27 -22.28
CA VAL A 324 24.35 -1.46 -21.41
C VAL A 324 23.88 -2.91 -21.43
N ILE A 325 23.80 -3.52 -20.24
CA ILE A 325 23.05 -4.74 -19.97
C ILE A 325 21.70 -4.31 -19.42
N LEU A 326 20.60 -4.67 -20.07
CA LEU A 326 19.25 -4.30 -19.66
C LEU A 326 18.52 -5.52 -19.09
N ALA A 327 18.20 -5.47 -17.80
CA ALA A 327 17.42 -6.50 -17.11
C ALA A 327 16.00 -6.00 -16.85
N VAL A 328 15.01 -6.64 -17.49
CA VAL A 328 13.60 -6.26 -17.42
C VAL A 328 12.70 -7.44 -17.06
N GLN A 329 11.50 -7.13 -16.57
CA GLN A 329 10.46 -8.14 -16.31
C GLN A 329 10.11 -8.90 -17.59
N ASP A 330 9.86 -10.19 -17.48
CA ASP A 330 9.63 -11.10 -18.60
C ASP A 330 8.56 -10.64 -19.60
N PRO A 331 7.40 -10.05 -19.17
CA PRO A 331 6.39 -9.53 -20.09
C PRO A 331 6.87 -8.40 -21.01
N LEU A 332 7.96 -7.70 -20.65
CA LEU A 332 8.52 -6.58 -21.43
C LEU A 332 9.65 -7.02 -22.37
N ARG A 333 10.15 -8.24 -22.23
CA ARG A 333 11.35 -8.70 -22.92
C ARG A 333 11.28 -8.53 -24.44
N ARG A 334 10.20 -9.01 -25.09
CA ARG A 334 10.04 -8.89 -26.55
C ARG A 334 9.89 -7.43 -27.00
N LEU A 335 9.16 -6.64 -26.21
CA LEU A 335 8.98 -5.21 -26.46
C LEU A 335 10.31 -4.46 -26.45
N MET A 336 11.19 -4.78 -25.49
CA MET A 336 12.48 -4.10 -25.30
C MET A 336 13.61 -4.66 -26.18
N SER A 337 13.43 -5.86 -26.77
CA SER A 337 14.47 -6.52 -27.56
C SER A 337 15.05 -5.67 -28.71
N PRO A 338 14.26 -4.87 -29.45
CA PRO A 338 14.79 -4.03 -30.52
C PRO A 338 15.30 -2.66 -30.04
N LEU A 339 15.35 -2.39 -28.72
CA LEU A 339 15.77 -1.10 -28.19
C LEU A 339 17.25 -0.84 -28.49
N GLY A 340 17.54 0.29 -29.14
CA GLY A 340 18.90 0.70 -29.46
C GLY A 340 19.76 0.99 -28.22
N GLY A 341 21.08 0.73 -28.36
CA GLY A 341 22.05 1.01 -27.29
C GLY A 341 22.17 -0.09 -26.23
N VAL A 342 21.42 -1.18 -26.32
CA VAL A 342 21.51 -2.33 -25.41
C VAL A 342 22.43 -3.39 -25.99
N SER A 343 23.46 -3.79 -25.24
CA SER A 343 24.39 -4.86 -25.64
C SER A 343 23.89 -6.25 -25.27
N HIS A 344 23.17 -6.38 -24.15
CA HIS A 344 22.60 -7.65 -23.68
C HIS A 344 21.26 -7.41 -22.99
N HIS A 345 20.27 -8.23 -23.36
CA HIS A 345 18.97 -8.27 -22.70
C HIS A 345 18.91 -9.49 -21.77
N VAL A 346 18.57 -9.25 -20.51
CA VAL A 346 18.46 -10.29 -19.48
C VAL A 346 17.04 -10.29 -18.92
N PRO A 347 16.33 -11.43 -18.91
CA PRO A 347 15.07 -11.50 -18.18
C PRO A 347 15.33 -11.51 -16.66
N MET A 348 14.49 -10.83 -15.89
CA MET A 348 14.65 -10.81 -14.43
C MET A 348 14.52 -12.21 -13.80
N SER A 349 13.77 -13.12 -14.42
CA SER A 349 13.69 -14.52 -14.00
C SER A 349 15.04 -15.26 -14.07
N ALA A 350 16.01 -14.78 -14.87
CA ALA A 350 17.35 -15.35 -15.01
C ALA A 350 18.45 -14.53 -14.30
N ALA A 351 18.11 -13.77 -13.29
CA ALA A 351 19.05 -12.88 -12.57
C ALA A 351 20.26 -13.62 -11.94
N GLY A 352 20.22 -14.95 -11.81
CA GLY A 352 21.35 -15.75 -11.33
C GLY A 352 22.51 -15.94 -12.34
N THR A 353 22.35 -15.52 -13.61
CA THR A 353 23.31 -15.70 -14.70
C THR A 353 23.66 -14.39 -15.40
N LEU A 354 23.80 -13.30 -14.65
CA LEU A 354 24.15 -11.98 -15.20
C LEU A 354 25.56 -12.00 -15.81
N PRO A 355 25.76 -11.41 -17.01
CA PRO A 355 27.10 -11.16 -17.54
C PRO A 355 27.89 -10.23 -16.59
N HIS A 356 29.23 -10.23 -16.73
CA HIS A 356 30.07 -9.29 -15.98
C HIS A 356 29.69 -7.84 -16.27
N PHE A 357 29.62 -7.01 -15.24
CA PHE A 357 29.38 -5.57 -15.32
C PHE A 357 30.26 -4.83 -14.32
N ASP A 358 30.61 -3.59 -14.63
CA ASP A 358 31.44 -2.71 -13.80
C ASP A 358 30.61 -1.92 -12.80
N LEU A 359 29.42 -1.50 -13.22
CA LEU A 359 28.51 -0.62 -12.49
C LEU A 359 27.08 -1.14 -12.61
N HIS A 360 26.21 -0.76 -11.68
CA HIS A 360 24.78 -0.98 -11.86
C HIS A 360 23.96 0.28 -11.58
N CYS A 361 22.75 0.37 -12.13
CA CYS A 361 21.80 1.43 -11.87
C CYS A 361 20.37 0.86 -11.84
N PRO A 362 19.59 1.07 -10.77
CA PRO A 362 18.16 0.84 -10.83
C PRO A 362 17.55 1.72 -11.92
N ILE A 363 16.65 1.18 -12.73
CA ILE A 363 16.12 1.93 -13.89
C ILE A 363 15.41 3.23 -13.44
N SER A 364 14.70 3.18 -12.30
CA SER A 364 14.02 4.36 -11.73
C SER A 364 14.96 5.36 -11.05
N SER A 365 16.29 5.08 -11.01
CA SER A 365 17.31 6.04 -10.56
C SER A 365 17.96 6.82 -11.72
N LEU A 366 17.67 6.46 -12.96
CA LEU A 366 18.23 7.14 -14.14
C LEU A 366 17.89 8.65 -14.19
N PRO A 367 16.68 9.11 -13.83
CA PRO A 367 16.42 10.55 -13.77
C PRO A 367 17.37 11.30 -12.84
N LEU A 368 17.71 10.72 -11.68
CA LEU A 368 18.72 11.30 -10.79
C LEU A 368 20.11 11.30 -11.46
N ALA A 369 20.52 10.18 -12.03
CA ALA A 369 21.83 10.02 -12.67
C ALA A 369 22.06 10.98 -13.86
N PHE A 370 20.95 11.36 -14.54
CA PHE A 370 20.97 12.34 -15.63
C PHE A 370 20.66 13.77 -15.17
N GLY A 371 20.43 14.00 -13.89
CA GLY A 371 20.09 15.33 -13.36
C GLY A 371 18.80 15.89 -13.97
N THR A 372 17.81 15.03 -14.21
CA THR A 372 16.57 15.42 -14.90
C THR A 372 15.80 16.46 -14.09
N ARG A 373 15.50 17.59 -14.73
CA ARG A 373 14.62 18.65 -14.28
C ARG A 373 13.43 18.76 -15.23
N LEU A 374 12.44 19.55 -14.87
CA LEU A 374 11.21 19.72 -15.69
C LEU A 374 11.52 20.15 -17.13
N ASP A 375 12.51 21.02 -17.31
CA ASP A 375 12.97 21.56 -18.59
C ASP A 375 13.95 20.64 -19.35
N THR A 376 14.44 19.58 -18.72
CA THR A 376 15.40 18.63 -19.32
C THR A 376 14.86 17.19 -19.42
N ILE A 377 13.54 17.02 -19.26
CA ILE A 377 12.89 15.72 -19.48
C ILE A 377 13.15 15.25 -20.92
N PRO A 378 13.69 14.03 -21.13
CA PRO A 378 13.84 13.48 -22.50
C PRO A 378 12.47 13.07 -23.04
N ALA A 379 11.80 14.02 -23.74
CA ALA A 379 10.42 13.88 -24.21
C ALA A 379 10.30 13.52 -25.70
N ASP A 380 11.41 13.20 -26.36
CA ASP A 380 11.41 12.75 -27.76
C ASP A 380 10.59 11.46 -27.92
N MET A 381 9.61 11.48 -28.83
CA MET A 381 8.68 10.38 -29.06
C MET A 381 8.63 10.00 -30.55
N PRO A 382 8.45 8.71 -30.88
CA PRO A 382 8.51 7.55 -29.99
C PRO A 382 9.93 7.23 -29.56
N TYR A 383 10.12 6.72 -28.32
CA TYR A 383 11.41 6.17 -27.90
C TYR A 383 11.46 4.64 -27.87
N LEU A 384 10.31 3.97 -27.95
CA LEU A 384 10.26 2.55 -28.26
C LEU A 384 10.15 2.35 -29.76
N PRO A 385 10.87 1.37 -30.33
CA PRO A 385 10.74 0.99 -31.73
C PRO A 385 9.33 0.56 -32.08
N SER A 386 8.89 0.84 -33.31
CA SER A 386 7.64 0.30 -33.85
C SER A 386 7.64 -1.24 -33.78
N PRO A 387 6.51 -1.85 -33.40
CA PRO A 387 6.34 -3.30 -33.58
C PRO A 387 6.54 -3.71 -35.06
N PRO A 388 6.91 -4.98 -35.34
CA PRO A 388 7.06 -5.48 -36.69
C PRO A 388 5.77 -5.31 -37.52
N ASP A 389 5.92 -4.93 -38.81
CA ASP A 389 4.78 -4.61 -39.69
C ASP A 389 3.83 -5.79 -39.86
N ASP A 390 4.37 -7.02 -39.93
CA ASP A 390 3.57 -8.26 -40.04
C ASP A 390 2.66 -8.45 -38.81
N ARG A 391 3.12 -8.04 -37.61
CA ARG A 391 2.32 -8.12 -36.40
C ARG A 391 1.24 -7.03 -36.36
N ILE A 392 1.58 -5.83 -36.80
CA ILE A 392 0.60 -4.74 -36.94
C ILE A 392 -0.48 -5.15 -37.93
N GLN A 393 -0.08 -5.66 -39.11
CA GLN A 393 -1.02 -6.12 -40.14
C GLN A 393 -1.91 -7.26 -39.66
N ALA A 394 -1.37 -8.20 -38.88
CA ALA A 394 -2.14 -9.30 -38.31
C ALA A 394 -3.24 -8.81 -37.38
N TRP A 395 -2.95 -7.80 -36.55
CA TRP A 395 -3.94 -7.18 -35.68
C TRP A 395 -4.95 -6.31 -36.45
N ASP A 396 -4.49 -5.57 -37.45
CA ASP A 396 -5.36 -4.74 -38.30
C ASP A 396 -6.41 -5.59 -39.04
N ASN A 397 -5.96 -6.74 -39.61
CA ASN A 397 -6.86 -7.69 -40.24
C ASN A 397 -7.92 -8.28 -39.29
N ARG A 398 -7.56 -8.49 -38.01
CA ARG A 398 -8.50 -9.00 -36.97
C ARG A 398 -9.51 -7.96 -36.56
N LEU A 399 -9.11 -6.70 -36.54
CA LEU A 399 -10.03 -5.58 -36.23
C LEU A 399 -11.00 -5.29 -37.38
N GLY A 400 -10.72 -5.80 -38.59
CA GLY A 400 -11.54 -5.60 -39.77
C GLY A 400 -11.44 -4.19 -40.37
N PRO A 401 -12.40 -3.79 -41.22
CA PRO A 401 -12.36 -2.50 -41.92
C PRO A 401 -12.37 -1.30 -40.94
N ARG A 402 -11.57 -0.29 -41.22
CA ARG A 402 -11.46 0.94 -40.43
C ARG A 402 -12.52 1.97 -40.85
N THR A 403 -13.79 1.68 -40.55
CA THR A 403 -14.92 2.52 -40.89
C THR A 403 -15.25 3.56 -39.83
N ARG A 404 -14.74 3.41 -38.61
CA ARG A 404 -14.91 4.30 -37.47
C ARG A 404 -13.60 4.55 -36.75
N LEU A 405 -13.57 5.57 -35.91
CA LEU A 405 -12.46 5.85 -35.00
C LEU A 405 -12.22 4.64 -34.09
N ARG A 406 -11.00 4.09 -34.07
CA ARG A 406 -10.65 2.97 -33.20
C ARG A 406 -10.07 3.48 -31.88
N VAL A 407 -10.74 3.15 -30.80
CA VAL A 407 -10.42 3.64 -29.44
C VAL A 407 -10.07 2.48 -28.51
N GLY A 408 -8.82 2.42 -28.07
CA GLY A 408 -8.39 1.46 -27.05
C GLY A 408 -8.77 1.90 -25.65
N LEU A 409 -9.26 0.96 -24.83
CA LEU A 409 -9.71 1.22 -23.47
C LEU A 409 -8.95 0.40 -22.42
N ALA A 410 -8.43 1.07 -21.37
CA ALA A 410 -7.97 0.41 -20.15
C ALA A 410 -8.43 1.21 -18.93
N TRP A 411 -9.16 0.58 -18.03
CA TRP A 411 -9.92 1.27 -16.98
C TRP A 411 -9.53 0.91 -15.56
N SER A 412 -8.68 -0.09 -15.36
CA SER A 412 -8.23 -0.47 -14.03
C SER A 412 -6.77 -0.90 -14.01
N GLY A 413 -6.13 -0.68 -12.87
CA GLY A 413 -4.78 -1.13 -12.59
C GLY A 413 -4.72 -2.46 -11.84
N ASP A 414 -3.52 -2.79 -11.34
CA ASP A 414 -3.30 -3.92 -10.45
C ASP A 414 -3.99 -3.65 -9.10
N PRO A 415 -4.93 -4.52 -8.66
CA PRO A 415 -5.63 -4.37 -7.39
C PRO A 415 -4.73 -4.44 -6.15
N ALA A 416 -3.51 -4.96 -6.28
CA ALA A 416 -2.50 -4.96 -5.21
C ALA A 416 -1.81 -3.60 -5.02
N HIS A 417 -1.98 -2.67 -5.96
CA HIS A 417 -1.34 -1.36 -5.87
C HIS A 417 -2.06 -0.46 -4.86
N VAL A 418 -1.29 0.24 -4.01
CA VAL A 418 -1.83 1.06 -2.90
C VAL A 418 -2.84 2.12 -3.36
N ASN A 419 -2.65 2.74 -4.53
CA ASN A 419 -3.52 3.77 -5.09
C ASN A 419 -4.54 3.21 -6.11
N ASP A 420 -4.70 1.89 -6.17
CA ASP A 420 -5.53 1.28 -7.20
C ASP A 420 -6.99 1.73 -7.12
N GLN A 421 -7.53 1.84 -5.91
CA GLN A 421 -8.91 2.27 -5.68
C GLN A 421 -9.18 3.70 -6.18
N ALA A 422 -8.19 4.60 -6.10
CA ALA A 422 -8.34 5.99 -6.53
C ALA A 422 -8.21 6.15 -8.05
N ARG A 423 -7.34 5.37 -8.70
CA ARG A 423 -7.05 5.50 -10.14
C ARG A 423 -7.91 4.60 -11.04
N SER A 424 -8.51 3.53 -10.50
CA SER A 424 -9.30 2.59 -11.31
C SER A 424 -10.76 3.02 -11.38
N ILE A 425 -11.36 2.84 -12.55
CA ILE A 425 -12.75 3.20 -12.84
C ILE A 425 -13.52 1.91 -13.14
N PRO A 426 -14.64 1.60 -12.46
CA PRO A 426 -15.48 0.47 -12.84
C PRO A 426 -15.96 0.58 -14.29
N LEU A 427 -15.93 -0.52 -15.04
CA LEU A 427 -16.34 -0.51 -16.45
C LEU A 427 -17.78 0.02 -16.63
N ARG A 428 -18.67 -0.25 -15.68
CA ARG A 428 -20.03 0.30 -15.67
C ARG A 428 -20.03 1.84 -15.66
N THR A 429 -19.13 2.46 -14.91
CA THR A 429 -18.98 3.92 -14.87
C THR A 429 -18.34 4.43 -16.16
N LEU A 430 -17.27 3.75 -16.65
CA LEU A 430 -16.62 4.09 -17.91
C LEU A 430 -17.58 4.01 -19.11
N SER A 431 -18.59 3.15 -19.06
CA SER A 431 -19.58 2.96 -20.13
C SER A 431 -20.28 4.25 -20.59
N ARG A 432 -20.20 5.33 -19.82
CA ARG A 432 -20.70 6.66 -20.19
C ARG A 432 -20.09 7.21 -21.49
N ILE A 433 -18.89 6.76 -21.88
CA ILE A 433 -18.21 7.26 -23.08
C ILE A 433 -18.50 6.42 -24.34
N LEU A 434 -19.15 5.27 -24.19
CA LEU A 434 -19.32 4.28 -25.26
C LEU A 434 -20.46 4.60 -26.25
N ASP A 435 -21.15 5.70 -26.07
CA ASP A 435 -22.20 6.18 -26.98
C ASP A 435 -21.65 7.02 -28.15
N ALA A 436 -20.35 7.25 -28.21
CA ALA A 436 -19.69 7.88 -29.34
C ALA A 436 -19.62 6.91 -30.54
N ASP A 437 -19.70 7.46 -31.79
CA ASP A 437 -19.59 6.66 -33.00
C ASP A 437 -18.14 6.23 -33.26
N ALA A 438 -17.69 5.24 -32.48
CA ALA A 438 -16.34 4.70 -32.50
C ALA A 438 -16.35 3.17 -32.35
N THR A 439 -15.27 2.53 -32.74
CA THR A 439 -15.02 1.10 -32.43
C THR A 439 -14.16 1.06 -31.17
N PHE A 440 -14.72 0.51 -30.10
CA PHE A 440 -14.00 0.37 -28.83
C PHE A 440 -13.31 -0.97 -28.74
N ILE A 441 -12.03 -0.96 -28.34
CA ILE A 441 -11.18 -2.14 -28.24
C ILE A 441 -10.63 -2.24 -26.81
N SER A 442 -10.86 -3.39 -26.15
CA SER A 442 -10.31 -3.65 -24.81
C SER A 442 -8.78 -3.83 -24.87
N LEU A 443 -8.09 -3.06 -24.04
CA LEU A 443 -6.67 -3.27 -23.70
C LEU A 443 -6.52 -3.76 -22.25
N GLN A 444 -7.64 -4.00 -21.56
CA GLN A 444 -7.71 -4.38 -20.15
C GLN A 444 -7.48 -5.88 -19.98
N LYS A 445 -6.23 -6.28 -19.78
CA LYS A 445 -5.91 -7.68 -19.47
C LYS A 445 -6.30 -8.00 -18.02
N GLY A 446 -7.00 -9.12 -17.81
CA GLY A 446 -7.43 -9.57 -16.49
C GLY A 446 -8.39 -8.59 -15.80
N PRO A 447 -9.56 -8.30 -16.39
CA PRO A 447 -10.55 -7.41 -15.78
C PRO A 447 -11.03 -7.98 -14.44
N ARG A 448 -11.43 -7.11 -13.52
CA ARG A 448 -12.02 -7.51 -12.23
C ARG A 448 -13.29 -8.35 -12.45
N PRO A 449 -13.65 -9.24 -11.53
CA PRO A 449 -14.84 -10.09 -11.69
C PRO A 449 -16.12 -9.31 -12.03
N SER A 450 -16.34 -8.15 -11.37
CA SER A 450 -17.46 -7.25 -11.67
C SER A 450 -17.42 -6.69 -13.10
N ASP A 451 -16.24 -6.30 -13.56
CA ASP A 451 -16.05 -5.71 -14.88
C ASP A 451 -16.09 -6.78 -15.97
N ALA A 452 -15.57 -8.00 -15.70
CA ALA A 452 -15.65 -9.13 -16.61
C ALA A 452 -17.11 -9.52 -16.91
N THR A 453 -18.02 -9.37 -15.94
CA THR A 453 -19.45 -9.59 -16.16
C THR A 453 -20.02 -8.52 -17.08
N VAL A 454 -19.75 -7.25 -16.82
CA VAL A 454 -20.19 -6.14 -17.68
C VAL A 454 -19.61 -6.28 -19.10
N LEU A 455 -18.32 -6.62 -19.23
CA LEU A 455 -17.67 -6.78 -20.53
C LEU A 455 -18.30 -7.88 -21.38
N ARG A 456 -18.71 -9.00 -20.79
CA ARG A 456 -19.40 -10.09 -21.50
C ARG A 456 -20.82 -9.71 -21.99
N GLU A 457 -21.47 -8.81 -21.28
CA GLU A 457 -22.81 -8.31 -21.64
C GLU A 457 -22.76 -7.22 -22.71
N ARG A 458 -21.58 -6.64 -22.95
CA ARG A 458 -21.37 -5.54 -23.89
C ARG A 458 -20.80 -6.05 -25.20
N HIS A 459 -21.58 -5.85 -26.28
CA HIS A 459 -21.20 -6.22 -27.64
C HIS A 459 -20.57 -5.05 -28.42
N ASP A 460 -20.52 -3.86 -27.82
CA ASP A 460 -19.94 -2.63 -28.37
C ASP A 460 -18.45 -2.45 -28.01
N ILE A 461 -17.87 -3.37 -27.22
CA ILE A 461 -16.43 -3.44 -26.93
C ILE A 461 -15.85 -4.72 -27.55
N VAL A 462 -14.91 -4.56 -28.45
CA VAL A 462 -14.16 -5.68 -29.04
C VAL A 462 -13.11 -6.13 -28.02
N ASP A 463 -13.26 -7.33 -27.49
CA ASP A 463 -12.33 -7.91 -26.53
C ASP A 463 -11.48 -9.01 -27.21
N LEU A 464 -10.23 -8.69 -27.45
CA LEU A 464 -9.20 -9.60 -28.01
C LEU A 464 -8.06 -9.82 -27.00
N THR A 465 -8.28 -9.52 -25.72
CA THR A 465 -7.23 -9.52 -24.69
C THR A 465 -6.68 -10.90 -24.37
N ALA A 466 -7.40 -11.98 -24.70
CA ALA A 466 -6.92 -13.36 -24.59
C ALA A 466 -5.63 -13.60 -25.41
N ASP A 467 -5.47 -12.90 -26.54
CA ASP A 467 -4.35 -13.03 -27.46
C ASP A 467 -3.20 -12.05 -27.16
N LEU A 468 -3.37 -11.15 -26.22
CA LEU A 468 -2.31 -10.26 -25.73
C LEU A 468 -1.36 -11.05 -24.81
N THR A 469 -0.46 -11.83 -25.39
CA THR A 469 0.44 -12.71 -24.63
C THR A 469 1.52 -11.95 -23.86
N ASP A 470 1.95 -10.80 -24.40
CA ASP A 470 2.95 -9.91 -23.81
C ASP A 470 2.75 -8.45 -24.26
N PHE A 471 3.64 -7.55 -23.82
CA PHE A 471 3.57 -6.14 -24.18
C PHE A 471 3.95 -5.84 -25.63
N ALA A 472 4.66 -6.75 -26.34
CA ALA A 472 4.93 -6.58 -27.77
C ALA A 472 3.63 -6.77 -28.60
N GLU A 473 2.78 -7.74 -28.22
CA GLU A 473 1.47 -7.91 -28.84
C GLU A 473 0.53 -6.74 -28.52
N THR A 474 0.58 -6.25 -27.28
CA THR A 474 -0.19 -5.07 -26.87
C THR A 474 0.24 -3.83 -27.68
N ALA A 475 1.54 -3.65 -27.91
CA ALA A 475 2.09 -2.57 -28.73
C ALA A 475 1.64 -2.68 -30.20
N ALA A 476 1.63 -3.89 -30.76
CA ALA A 476 1.18 -4.12 -32.13
C ALA A 476 -0.32 -3.80 -32.30
N LEU A 477 -1.18 -4.29 -31.41
CA LEU A 477 -2.60 -3.93 -31.38
C LEU A 477 -2.77 -2.40 -31.22
N MET A 478 -2.06 -1.79 -30.27
CA MET A 478 -2.13 -0.35 -30.00
C MET A 478 -1.71 0.49 -31.22
N SER A 479 -0.81 -0.02 -32.07
CA SER A 479 -0.41 0.65 -33.30
C SER A 479 -1.53 0.74 -34.35
N CYS A 480 -2.57 -0.09 -34.24
CA CYS A 480 -3.76 -0.06 -35.09
C CYS A 480 -4.85 0.91 -34.59
N LEU A 481 -4.63 1.59 -33.45
CA LEU A 481 -5.61 2.45 -32.81
C LEU A 481 -5.38 3.95 -33.12
N ASP A 482 -6.46 4.72 -33.15
CA ASP A 482 -6.43 6.18 -33.35
C ASP A 482 -6.28 6.96 -32.05
N LEU A 483 -6.77 6.37 -30.97
CA LEU A 483 -6.79 6.98 -29.65
C LEU A 483 -6.72 5.86 -28.59
N VAL A 484 -6.00 6.11 -27.51
CA VAL A 484 -6.06 5.30 -26.29
C VAL A 484 -6.69 6.15 -25.17
N ILE A 485 -7.71 5.62 -24.51
CA ILE A 485 -8.30 6.22 -23.30
C ILE A 485 -7.99 5.27 -22.16
N THR A 486 -7.23 5.73 -21.18
CA THR A 486 -6.74 4.85 -20.09
C THR A 486 -6.65 5.59 -18.78
N VAL A 487 -6.70 4.83 -17.69
CA VAL A 487 -6.26 5.30 -16.38
C VAL A 487 -4.74 5.15 -16.24
N ASP A 488 -4.16 5.67 -15.16
CA ASP A 488 -2.72 5.62 -14.89
C ASP A 488 -2.23 4.18 -14.65
N THR A 489 -1.79 3.54 -15.72
CA THR A 489 -1.31 2.14 -15.74
C THR A 489 -0.16 1.97 -16.74
N SER A 490 0.41 0.77 -16.81
CA SER A 490 1.43 0.42 -17.82
C SER A 490 0.97 0.65 -19.27
N ILE A 491 -0.35 0.61 -19.54
CA ILE A 491 -0.93 0.91 -20.84
C ILE A 491 -0.73 2.39 -21.21
N ALA A 492 -0.88 3.31 -20.25
CA ALA A 492 -0.60 4.72 -20.45
C ALA A 492 0.87 4.94 -20.87
N HIS A 493 1.79 4.32 -20.12
CA HIS A 493 3.21 4.44 -20.41
C HIS A 493 3.59 3.82 -21.76
N LEU A 494 2.98 2.68 -22.13
CA LEU A 494 3.20 2.06 -23.43
C LEU A 494 2.69 2.96 -24.58
N ALA A 495 1.47 3.50 -24.44
CA ALA A 495 0.90 4.40 -25.44
C ALA A 495 1.77 5.65 -25.65
N GLY A 496 2.21 6.27 -24.55
CA GLY A 496 3.13 7.40 -24.60
C GLY A 496 4.48 7.04 -25.22
N ALA A 497 5.08 5.91 -24.85
CA ALA A 497 6.37 5.45 -25.38
C ALA A 497 6.34 5.19 -26.90
N LEU A 498 5.18 4.78 -27.42
CA LEU A 498 4.93 4.59 -28.85
C LEU A 498 4.45 5.89 -29.56
N GLY A 499 4.36 7.02 -28.85
CA GLY A 499 3.88 8.30 -29.38
C GLY A 499 2.41 8.28 -29.82
N ARG A 500 1.59 7.37 -29.26
CA ARG A 500 0.17 7.26 -29.63
C ARG A 500 -0.67 8.34 -28.98
N PRO A 501 -1.65 8.93 -29.70
CA PRO A 501 -2.60 9.84 -29.09
C PRO A 501 -3.29 9.20 -27.88
N THR A 502 -3.20 9.82 -26.71
CA THR A 502 -3.70 9.21 -25.47
C THR A 502 -4.43 10.22 -24.62
N TRP A 503 -5.61 9.84 -24.13
CA TRP A 503 -6.35 10.55 -23.10
C TRP A 503 -6.21 9.80 -21.78
N LEU A 504 -5.57 10.44 -20.84
CA LEU A 504 -5.26 9.85 -19.55
C LEU A 504 -6.21 10.37 -18.49
N LEU A 505 -6.92 9.44 -17.84
CA LEU A 505 -7.88 9.73 -16.77
C LEU A 505 -7.17 9.67 -15.43
N LEU A 506 -7.10 10.77 -14.72
CA LEU A 506 -6.31 10.91 -13.49
C LEU A 506 -7.19 11.16 -12.27
N PRO A 507 -6.85 10.55 -11.12
CA PRO A 507 -7.46 10.88 -9.85
C PRO A 507 -7.10 12.32 -9.43
N TRP A 508 -7.77 12.82 -8.39
CA TRP A 508 -7.46 14.11 -7.78
C TRP A 508 -5.98 14.23 -7.42
N THR A 509 -5.46 13.25 -6.67
CA THR A 509 -4.03 13.16 -6.37
C THR A 509 -3.38 12.14 -7.30
N PRO A 510 -2.78 12.57 -8.41
CA PRO A 510 -2.16 11.69 -9.40
C PRO A 510 -0.77 11.21 -8.95
N ASP A 511 -0.18 10.30 -9.71
CA ASP A 511 1.24 10.01 -9.63
C ASP A 511 2.08 11.26 -9.99
N TYR A 512 3.25 11.38 -9.41
CA TYR A 512 4.15 12.54 -9.58
C TYR A 512 4.51 12.85 -11.04
N ARG A 513 4.52 11.86 -11.92
CA ARG A 513 4.85 12.02 -13.35
C ARG A 513 3.88 12.96 -14.07
N TRP A 514 2.65 13.02 -13.57
CA TRP A 514 1.60 13.79 -14.20
C TRP A 514 1.53 15.23 -13.68
N LEU A 515 2.27 15.55 -12.63
CA LEU A 515 2.25 16.86 -11.96
C LEU A 515 0.82 17.31 -11.58
N LEU A 516 0.67 18.56 -11.22
CA LEU A 516 -0.62 19.21 -10.91
C LEU A 516 -0.96 20.26 -11.99
N ASP A 517 -2.21 20.69 -12.01
CA ASP A 517 -2.72 21.88 -12.73
C ASP A 517 -2.34 21.97 -14.23
N ARG A 518 -2.19 20.82 -14.91
CA ARG A 518 -1.91 20.77 -16.34
C ARG A 518 -2.81 19.78 -17.07
N THR A 519 -3.05 20.06 -18.34
CA THR A 519 -3.82 19.21 -19.27
C THR A 519 -2.93 18.43 -20.25
N ASP A 520 -1.62 18.70 -20.26
CA ASP A 520 -0.57 18.03 -21.04
C ASP A 520 0.40 17.27 -20.13
N SER A 521 1.25 16.44 -20.70
CA SER A 521 2.30 15.74 -19.98
C SER A 521 3.69 16.16 -20.46
N PRO A 522 4.60 16.58 -19.54
CA PRO A 522 5.98 16.90 -19.93
C PRO A 522 6.78 15.66 -20.35
N TRP A 523 6.32 14.47 -19.95
CA TRP A 523 6.95 13.20 -20.29
C TRP A 523 6.49 12.62 -21.62
N TYR A 524 5.26 12.95 -22.05
CA TYR A 524 4.60 12.36 -23.21
C TYR A 524 3.79 13.42 -23.96
N PRO A 525 4.38 14.09 -24.96
CA PRO A 525 3.69 15.15 -25.71
C PRO A 525 2.41 14.70 -26.43
N SER A 526 2.26 13.38 -26.67
CA SER A 526 1.06 12.79 -27.30
C SER A 526 -0.12 12.62 -26.33
N MET A 527 0.06 12.93 -25.04
CA MET A 527 -0.95 12.72 -24.01
C MET A 527 -1.72 14.00 -23.68
N ARG A 528 -3.01 13.83 -23.47
CA ARG A 528 -3.89 14.80 -22.84
C ARG A 528 -4.42 14.26 -21.53
N LEU A 529 -4.41 15.10 -20.47
CA LEU A 529 -4.75 14.69 -19.12
C LEU A 529 -6.15 15.18 -18.76
N PHE A 530 -6.99 14.25 -18.28
CA PHE A 530 -8.33 14.52 -17.78
C PHE A 530 -8.36 14.21 -16.28
N ARG A 531 -8.48 15.23 -15.45
CA ARG A 531 -8.31 15.14 -13.99
C ARG A 531 -9.65 15.21 -13.28
N GLN A 532 -9.77 14.45 -12.19
CA GLN A 532 -10.81 14.67 -11.18
C GLN A 532 -10.68 16.08 -10.57
N THR A 533 -11.78 16.57 -10.04
CA THR A 533 -11.81 17.73 -9.15
C THR A 533 -11.68 17.27 -7.69
N GLU A 534 -11.70 18.20 -6.74
CA GLU A 534 -11.72 17.94 -5.29
C GLU A 534 -12.84 16.98 -4.85
N ARG A 535 -13.92 16.87 -5.64
CA ARG A 535 -15.00 15.90 -5.38
C ARG A 535 -14.58 14.45 -5.53
N ARG A 536 -13.42 14.18 -6.15
CA ARG A 536 -12.83 12.86 -6.33
C ARG A 536 -13.76 11.85 -7.02
N GLU A 537 -14.57 12.32 -7.95
CA GLU A 537 -15.51 11.54 -8.76
C GLU A 537 -15.09 11.53 -10.24
N TYR A 538 -15.33 10.41 -10.94
CA TYR A 538 -14.99 10.29 -12.36
C TYR A 538 -16.13 10.67 -13.29
N GLU A 539 -17.36 10.78 -12.80
CA GLU A 539 -18.54 11.03 -13.62
C GLU A 539 -18.39 12.33 -14.44
N SER A 540 -18.01 13.42 -13.81
CA SER A 540 -17.78 14.71 -14.48
C SER A 540 -16.59 14.69 -15.44
N VAL A 541 -15.57 13.86 -15.15
CA VAL A 541 -14.42 13.65 -16.05
C VAL A 541 -14.89 12.94 -17.30
N LEU A 542 -15.65 11.83 -17.12
CA LEU A 542 -16.14 11.02 -18.23
C LEU A 542 -17.15 11.76 -19.11
N ASP A 543 -17.96 12.65 -18.55
CA ASP A 543 -18.86 13.50 -19.35
C ASP A 543 -18.06 14.42 -20.29
N ARG A 544 -16.98 15.05 -19.81
CA ARG A 544 -16.07 15.84 -20.66
C ARG A 544 -15.40 14.98 -21.73
N VAL A 545 -14.89 13.80 -21.34
CA VAL A 545 -14.26 12.86 -22.27
C VAL A 545 -15.24 12.40 -23.34
N ARG A 546 -16.48 12.07 -22.97
CA ARG A 546 -17.55 11.68 -23.90
C ARG A 546 -17.81 12.76 -24.93
N ASP A 547 -18.00 14.01 -24.50
CA ASP A 547 -18.35 15.12 -25.39
C ASP A 547 -17.23 15.40 -26.39
N GLU A 548 -15.97 15.34 -25.96
CA GLU A 548 -14.81 15.49 -26.84
C GLU A 548 -14.62 14.27 -27.76
N LEU A 549 -14.92 13.06 -27.27
CA LEU A 549 -14.83 11.85 -28.08
C LEU A 549 -15.88 11.87 -29.20
N ARG A 550 -17.11 12.31 -28.91
CA ARG A 550 -18.16 12.52 -29.94
C ARG A 550 -17.71 13.51 -31.00
N ALA A 551 -17.15 14.66 -30.60
CA ALA A 551 -16.62 15.65 -31.54
C ALA A 551 -15.51 15.06 -32.42
N ARG A 552 -14.57 14.30 -31.83
CA ARG A 552 -13.49 13.64 -32.57
C ARG A 552 -14.00 12.55 -33.51
N ALA A 553 -14.97 11.75 -33.07
CA ALA A 553 -15.57 10.70 -33.91
C ALA A 553 -16.33 11.31 -35.12
N SER A 554 -17.06 12.42 -34.92
CA SER A 554 -17.77 13.12 -36.00
C SER A 554 -16.83 13.74 -37.05
N SER A 555 -15.57 14.02 -36.70
CA SER A 555 -14.54 14.55 -37.62
C SER A 555 -13.66 13.46 -38.22
N PHE A 556 -13.91 12.18 -37.89
CA PHE A 556 -13.11 11.08 -38.40
C PHE A 556 -13.44 10.77 -39.86
N GLU A 557 -12.44 10.81 -40.73
CA GLU A 557 -12.57 10.39 -42.12
C GLU A 557 -12.01 8.94 -42.26
N PRO A 558 -12.85 7.99 -42.71
CA PRO A 558 -12.37 6.64 -43.01
C PRO A 558 -11.25 6.68 -44.04
N ARG A 559 -10.13 6.03 -43.76
CA ARG A 559 -9.07 5.84 -44.79
C ARG A 559 -9.55 4.80 -45.77
N ALA A 560 -9.61 5.17 -47.05
CA ALA A 560 -9.75 4.19 -48.13
C ALA A 560 -8.53 3.26 -48.09
N HIS A 561 -8.77 1.97 -48.18
CA HIS A 561 -7.72 0.93 -48.23
C HIS A 561 -6.94 1.01 -49.55
#